data_967cbbe8c7541777407386e7cd1efefc
#
_entry.id   967cbbe8c7541777407386e7cd1efefc
#
_cell.length_a   1.000
_cell.length_b   1.000
_cell.length_c   1.000
_cell.angle_alpha   90.00
_cell.angle_beta   90.00
_cell.angle_gamma   90.00
#
_symmetry.space_group_name_H-M   'P 1'
#
loop_
_entity.id
_entity.type
_entity.pdbx_description
1 polymer ?
#
loop_
_entity_poly.entity_id
_entity_poly.type
_entity_poly.pdbx_seq_one_letter_code
_entity_poly.pdbx_strand_id
1 'polypeptide(L)'
;MFTVRPAFSDVTFEGANNEIVILTGDIEAEEFDEILAEIKAKKPTQMILDSEGGNGHSARRLAKYVNDNNISTYISGVAKCRSACAIIFLAGKKRLCEGVLGIHQASLPKDIGNEEVNMNYALKYIQEDIGNLIELLNDFNTPSFVYPYMLKTTEMYNFSQEEIAQINTVKSLDEM
;
A
#
# COMPACT_ATOMS: atom_id res chain seq x y z
N MET A 1 -10.24 10.32 31.19
CA MET A 1 -9.13 10.90 30.45
C MET A 1 -8.82 9.89 29.34
N PHE A 2 -9.40 10.06 28.15
CA PHE A 2 -9.16 9.14 27.03
C PHE A 2 -7.82 9.55 26.41
N THR A 3 -6.81 8.73 26.62
CA THR A 3 -5.57 8.83 25.85
C THR A 3 -5.87 8.36 24.43
N VAL A 4 -5.98 9.30 23.52
CA VAL A 4 -5.92 9.00 22.08
C VAL A 4 -4.51 8.48 21.84
N ARG A 5 -4.35 7.18 21.65
CA ARG A 5 -3.11 6.61 21.11
C ARG A 5 -2.94 7.19 19.72
N PRO A 6 -1.75 7.65 19.31
CA PRO A 6 -1.49 7.91 17.91
C PRO A 6 -1.79 6.62 17.11
N ALA A 7 -2.36 6.78 15.93
CA ALA A 7 -2.73 5.65 15.08
C ALA A 7 -1.46 5.03 14.46
N PHE A 8 -0.79 4.18 15.22
CA PHE A 8 0.28 3.34 14.69
C PHE A 8 -0.34 2.19 13.88
N SER A 9 0.42 1.64 12.93
CA SER A 9 0.02 0.40 12.25
C SER A 9 -0.21 -0.69 13.30
N ASP A 10 -1.37 -1.31 13.25
CA ASP A 10 -1.66 -2.49 14.05
C ASP A 10 -1.70 -3.71 13.12
N VAL A 11 -0.98 -4.75 13.51
CA VAL A 11 -0.91 -5.99 12.76
C VAL A 11 -1.41 -7.12 13.63
N THR A 12 -2.46 -7.77 13.19
CA THR A 12 -3.02 -8.96 13.83
C THR A 12 -2.98 -10.15 12.87
N PHE A 13 -2.90 -11.36 13.42
CA PHE A 13 -2.87 -12.59 12.66
C PHE A 13 -4.06 -13.46 13.02
N GLU A 14 -4.70 -14.00 12.00
CA GLU A 14 -5.86 -14.88 12.12
C GLU A 14 -5.64 -16.20 11.36
N GLY A 15 -6.55 -17.16 11.61
CA GLY A 15 -6.49 -18.51 11.05
C GLY A 15 -5.67 -19.47 11.90
N ALA A 16 -5.82 -20.76 11.64
CA ALA A 16 -5.22 -21.82 12.45
C ALA A 16 -3.67 -21.80 12.43
N ASN A 17 -3.08 -21.29 11.35
CA ASN A 17 -1.63 -21.23 11.12
C ASN A 17 -1.15 -19.80 10.88
N ASN A 18 -1.89 -18.77 11.32
CA ASN A 18 -1.62 -17.36 11.03
C ASN A 18 -1.56 -17.05 9.51
N GLU A 19 -2.35 -17.76 8.71
CA GLU A 19 -2.38 -17.59 7.26
C GLU A 19 -2.97 -16.26 6.79
N ILE A 20 -3.72 -15.56 7.65
CA ILE A 20 -4.29 -14.25 7.40
C ILE A 20 -3.57 -13.23 8.28
N VAL A 21 -3.10 -12.15 7.67
CA VAL A 21 -2.62 -10.97 8.36
C VAL A 21 -3.58 -9.81 8.11
N ILE A 22 -3.93 -9.07 9.16
CA ILE A 22 -4.76 -7.87 9.07
C ILE A 22 -3.87 -6.68 9.41
N LEU A 23 -3.75 -5.73 8.48
CA LEU A 23 -3.02 -4.48 8.64
C LEU A 23 -4.02 -3.34 8.77
N THR A 24 -4.03 -2.67 9.91
CA THR A 24 -4.88 -1.50 10.18
C THR A 24 -4.07 -0.29 10.64
N GLY A 25 -4.66 0.91 10.53
CA GLY A 25 -4.01 2.16 10.94
C GLY A 25 -2.99 2.70 9.96
N ASP A 26 -2.23 3.73 10.37
CA ASP A 26 -1.27 4.42 9.50
C ASP A 26 0.05 3.65 9.41
N ILE A 27 0.62 3.60 8.21
CA ILE A 27 1.89 2.93 7.94
C ILE A 27 3.02 3.88 8.36
N GLU A 28 3.60 3.64 9.54
CA GLU A 28 4.68 4.45 10.08
C GLU A 28 6.05 3.86 9.76
N ALA A 29 7.09 4.70 9.80
CA ALA A 29 8.46 4.25 9.49
C ALA A 29 9.13 3.59 10.69
N GLU A 30 8.86 4.08 11.91
CA GLU A 30 9.60 3.76 13.13
C GLU A 30 9.46 2.29 13.55
N GLU A 31 8.26 1.72 13.44
CA GLU A 31 7.97 0.34 13.88
C GLU A 31 7.91 -0.65 12.71
N PHE A 32 8.12 -0.17 11.50
CA PHE A 32 7.85 -0.97 10.31
C PHE A 32 8.78 -2.19 10.16
N ASP A 33 10.03 -2.09 10.59
CA ASP A 33 10.97 -3.20 10.49
C ASP A 33 10.56 -4.39 11.37
N GLU A 34 9.98 -4.12 12.55
CA GLU A 34 9.44 -5.13 13.46
C GLU A 34 8.19 -5.78 12.86
N ILE A 35 7.27 -4.98 12.34
CA ILE A 35 6.05 -5.44 11.66
C ILE A 35 6.41 -6.33 10.46
N LEU A 36 7.33 -5.90 9.62
CA LEU A 36 7.75 -6.67 8.45
C LEU A 36 8.45 -7.98 8.86
N ALA A 37 9.25 -7.96 9.93
CA ALA A 37 9.90 -9.17 10.44
C ALA A 37 8.86 -10.17 10.97
N GLU A 38 7.83 -9.71 11.67
CA GLU A 38 6.75 -10.56 12.15
C GLU A 38 5.95 -11.18 11.00
N ILE A 39 5.54 -10.39 10.01
CA ILE A 39 4.86 -10.88 8.80
C ILE A 39 5.70 -11.95 8.10
N LYS A 40 7.02 -11.72 7.95
CA LYS A 40 7.94 -12.69 7.35
C LYS A 40 8.05 -13.99 8.15
N ALA A 41 8.03 -13.90 9.47
CA ALA A 41 8.10 -15.07 10.35
C ALA A 41 6.84 -15.94 10.27
N LYS A 42 5.65 -15.30 10.18
CA LYS A 42 4.36 -15.98 10.11
C LYS A 42 4.03 -16.53 8.73
N LYS A 43 4.57 -15.92 7.66
CA LYS A 43 4.36 -16.32 6.26
C LYS A 43 2.87 -16.41 5.87
N PRO A 44 2.10 -15.35 6.05
CA PRO A 44 0.68 -15.37 5.69
C PRO A 44 0.50 -15.59 4.18
N THR A 45 -0.65 -16.13 3.80
CA THR A 45 -1.05 -16.29 2.39
C THR A 45 -2.03 -15.22 1.94
N GLN A 46 -2.65 -14.53 2.91
CA GLN A 46 -3.61 -13.46 2.65
C GLN A 46 -3.34 -12.25 3.56
N MET A 47 -3.55 -11.07 3.02
CA MET A 47 -3.45 -9.80 3.75
C MET A 47 -4.75 -9.01 3.59
N ILE A 48 -5.38 -8.67 4.71
CA ILE A 48 -6.54 -7.78 4.78
C ILE A 48 -6.04 -6.39 5.14
N LEU A 49 -6.55 -5.37 4.43
CA LEU A 49 -6.05 -4.01 4.50
C LEU A 49 -7.16 -3.03 4.91
N ASP A 50 -6.89 -2.20 5.92
CA ASP A 50 -7.73 -1.06 6.33
C ASP A 50 -6.83 0.06 6.85
N SER A 51 -6.36 0.94 5.95
CA SER A 51 -5.38 1.99 6.25
C SER A 51 -5.56 3.20 5.36
N GLU A 52 -5.39 4.40 5.92
CA GLU A 52 -5.33 5.64 5.14
C GLU A 52 -3.97 5.86 4.46
N GLY A 53 -3.00 4.99 4.71
CA GLY A 53 -1.68 5.04 4.12
C GLY A 53 -0.59 5.44 5.09
N GLY A 54 0.34 6.31 4.67
CA GLY A 54 1.46 6.76 5.49
C GLY A 54 2.79 6.67 4.76
N ASN A 55 3.81 6.04 5.35
CA ASN A 55 5.15 6.00 4.81
C ASN A 55 5.24 5.15 3.52
N GLY A 56 5.50 5.83 2.40
CA GLY A 56 5.58 5.18 1.08
C GLY A 56 6.75 4.22 0.92
N HIS A 57 7.89 4.48 1.58
CA HIS A 57 9.05 3.59 1.54
C HIS A 57 8.75 2.26 2.25
N SER A 58 8.16 2.32 3.44
CA SER A 58 7.70 1.16 4.20
C SER A 58 6.69 0.35 3.40
N ALA A 59 5.68 1.02 2.82
CA ALA A 59 4.67 0.37 2.00
C ALA A 59 5.26 -0.37 0.79
N ARG A 60 6.21 0.23 0.07
CA ARG A 60 6.87 -0.42 -1.08
C ARG A 60 7.66 -1.67 -0.67
N ARG A 61 8.32 -1.65 0.49
CA ARG A 61 9.03 -2.82 1.03
C ARG A 61 8.06 -3.96 1.35
N LEU A 62 6.92 -3.66 1.97
CA LEU A 62 5.88 -4.65 2.24
C LEU A 62 5.23 -5.14 0.94
N ALA A 63 4.91 -4.25 0.01
CA ALA A 63 4.35 -4.58 -1.29
C ALA A 63 5.26 -5.54 -2.07
N LYS A 64 6.56 -5.27 -2.08
CA LYS A 64 7.52 -6.19 -2.69
C LYS A 64 7.48 -7.57 -2.03
N TYR A 65 7.44 -7.65 -0.70
CA TYR A 65 7.32 -8.92 0.01
C TYR A 65 6.01 -9.65 -0.33
N VAL A 66 4.89 -8.93 -0.39
CA VAL A 66 3.57 -9.45 -0.77
C VAL A 66 3.62 -10.08 -2.17
N ASN A 67 4.19 -9.37 -3.14
CA ASN A 67 4.30 -9.85 -4.51
C ASN A 67 5.24 -11.06 -4.64
N ASP A 68 6.45 -10.98 -4.05
CA ASP A 68 7.48 -12.03 -4.10
C ASP A 68 6.99 -13.36 -3.47
N ASN A 69 6.08 -13.28 -2.50
CA ASN A 69 5.53 -14.45 -1.80
C ASN A 69 4.13 -14.86 -2.26
N ASN A 70 3.61 -14.25 -3.33
CA ASN A 70 2.28 -14.52 -3.90
C ASN A 70 1.12 -14.37 -2.88
N ILE A 71 1.25 -13.43 -1.94
CA ILE A 71 0.21 -13.16 -0.94
C ILE A 71 -0.97 -12.50 -1.64
N SER A 72 -2.18 -12.94 -1.30
CA SER A 72 -3.43 -12.34 -1.78
C SER A 72 -3.78 -11.11 -0.94
N THR A 73 -4.39 -10.06 -1.54
CA THR A 73 -4.76 -8.84 -0.83
C THR A 73 -6.27 -8.57 -0.91
N TYR A 74 -6.85 -8.17 0.21
CA TYR A 74 -8.28 -7.93 0.34
C TYR A 74 -8.58 -6.62 1.06
N ILE A 75 -9.56 -5.88 0.54
CA ILE A 75 -10.15 -4.71 1.19
C ILE A 75 -11.65 -4.98 1.36
N SER A 76 -12.10 -5.14 2.61
CA SER A 76 -13.50 -5.43 2.91
C SER A 76 -14.42 -4.24 2.57
N GLY A 77 -15.73 -4.50 2.43
CA GLY A 77 -16.70 -3.46 2.02
C GLY A 77 -16.81 -2.25 2.95
N VAL A 78 -16.35 -2.37 4.20
CA VAL A 78 -16.33 -1.26 5.18
C VAL A 78 -14.96 -0.61 5.34
N ALA A 79 -13.92 -1.23 4.76
CA ALA A 79 -12.54 -0.80 4.90
C ALA A 79 -12.11 0.22 3.82
N LYS A 80 -11.02 0.90 4.10
CA LYS A 80 -10.38 1.83 3.18
C LYS A 80 -8.91 1.49 3.03
N CYS A 81 -8.41 1.55 1.81
CA CYS A 81 -6.98 1.42 1.55
C CYS A 81 -6.56 2.55 0.62
N ARG A 82 -5.86 3.54 1.17
CA ARG A 82 -5.52 4.77 0.47
C ARG A 82 -4.03 5.04 0.46
N SER A 83 -3.59 5.87 -0.48
CA SER A 83 -2.19 6.34 -0.56
C SER A 83 -1.20 5.17 -0.53
N ALA A 84 -0.28 5.13 0.42
CA ALA A 84 0.72 4.09 0.57
C ALA A 84 0.11 2.68 0.72
N CYS A 85 -1.07 2.55 1.37
CA CYS A 85 -1.80 1.28 1.47
C CYS A 85 -2.16 0.70 0.09
N ALA A 86 -2.56 1.56 -0.86
CA ALA A 86 -2.92 1.11 -2.20
C ALA A 86 -1.76 0.42 -2.93
N ILE A 87 -0.51 0.82 -2.66
CA ILE A 87 0.68 0.16 -3.23
C ILE A 87 0.76 -1.30 -2.74
N ILE A 88 0.46 -1.54 -1.46
CA ILE A 88 0.45 -2.88 -0.89
C ILE A 88 -0.68 -3.72 -1.50
N PHE A 89 -1.87 -3.13 -1.64
CA PHE A 89 -3.01 -3.81 -2.27
C PHE A 89 -2.70 -4.24 -3.71
N LEU A 90 -2.11 -3.35 -4.50
CA LEU A 90 -1.76 -3.62 -5.91
C LEU A 90 -0.72 -4.74 -6.06
N ALA A 91 0.08 -5.01 -5.04
CA ALA A 91 1.08 -6.07 -5.03
C ALA A 91 0.49 -7.48 -4.88
N GLY A 92 -0.77 -7.60 -4.45
CA GLY A 92 -1.43 -8.89 -4.27
C GLY A 92 -1.50 -9.71 -5.55
N LYS A 93 -1.15 -11.00 -5.47
CA LYS A 93 -1.26 -11.92 -6.59
C LYS A 93 -2.72 -12.13 -6.99
N LYS A 94 -3.59 -12.31 -6.01
CA LYS A 94 -5.04 -12.20 -6.14
C LYS A 94 -5.47 -10.96 -5.37
N ARG A 95 -6.30 -10.13 -5.98
CA ARG A 95 -6.75 -8.85 -5.41
C ARG A 95 -8.27 -8.79 -5.43
N LEU A 96 -8.85 -8.46 -4.30
CA LEU A 96 -10.28 -8.17 -4.18
C LEU A 96 -10.48 -6.92 -3.33
N CYS A 97 -11.07 -5.90 -3.91
CA CYS A 97 -11.52 -4.71 -3.22
C CYS A 97 -13.04 -4.61 -3.31
N GLU A 98 -13.70 -4.62 -2.17
CA GLU A 98 -15.13 -4.35 -2.01
C GLU A 98 -15.38 -3.01 -1.33
N GLY A 99 -14.35 -2.44 -0.71
CA GLY A 99 -14.37 -1.18 0.01
C GLY A 99 -13.89 0.01 -0.82
N VAL A 100 -13.13 0.89 -0.19
CA VAL A 100 -12.59 2.09 -0.82
C VAL A 100 -11.12 1.91 -1.16
N LEU A 101 -10.77 2.06 -2.42
CA LEU A 101 -9.39 2.14 -2.89
C LEU A 101 -9.10 3.55 -3.38
N GLY A 102 -8.05 4.19 -2.85
CA GLY A 102 -7.70 5.56 -3.22
C GLY A 102 -6.21 5.78 -3.38
N ILE A 103 -5.84 6.63 -4.31
CA ILE A 103 -4.46 6.97 -4.60
C ILE A 103 -4.26 8.47 -4.82
N HIS A 104 -3.04 8.92 -4.66
CA HIS A 104 -2.56 10.26 -5.04
C HIS A 104 -1.05 10.19 -5.32
N GLN A 105 -0.49 11.26 -5.88
CA GLN A 105 0.96 11.33 -6.07
C GLN A 105 1.70 11.33 -4.73
N ALA A 106 2.92 10.80 -4.73
CA ALA A 106 3.78 10.83 -3.56
C ALA A 106 4.11 12.28 -3.17
N SER A 107 4.03 12.58 -1.87
CA SER A 107 4.51 13.86 -1.33
C SER A 107 6.03 13.82 -1.20
N LEU A 108 6.67 14.96 -1.40
CA LEU A 108 8.08 15.11 -1.05
C LEU A 108 8.25 14.96 0.47
N PRO A 109 9.35 14.33 0.94
CA PRO A 109 9.70 14.35 2.35
C PRO A 109 9.72 15.77 2.89
N LYS A 110 9.17 16.00 4.09
CA LYS A 110 9.06 17.33 4.71
C LYS A 110 10.43 18.01 4.91
N ASP A 111 11.48 17.22 5.02
CA ASP A 111 12.84 17.64 5.30
C ASP A 111 13.50 18.31 4.07
N ILE A 112 13.05 18.01 2.86
CA ILE A 112 13.59 18.62 1.62
C ILE A 112 13.21 20.10 1.51
N GLY A 113 12.20 20.56 2.23
CA GLY A 113 11.72 21.96 2.15
C GLY A 113 12.50 22.98 2.97
N ASN A 114 13.44 22.57 3.84
CA ASN A 114 14.11 23.44 4.80
C ASN A 114 15.59 23.72 4.49
N GLU A 115 16.18 23.11 3.48
CA GLU A 115 17.54 23.38 3.04
C GLU A 115 17.55 23.94 1.61
N GLU A 116 18.60 24.68 1.23
CA GLU A 116 18.87 25.02 -0.18
C GLU A 116 19.17 23.73 -0.96
N VAL A 117 18.11 22.98 -1.29
CA VAL A 117 18.22 21.75 -2.06
C VAL A 117 18.69 22.12 -3.46
N ASN A 118 19.82 21.59 -3.87
CA ASN A 118 20.25 21.69 -5.25
C ASN A 118 19.14 21.09 -6.14
N MET A 119 18.52 21.93 -6.95
CA MET A 119 17.37 21.56 -7.79
C MET A 119 17.67 20.35 -8.70
N ASN A 120 18.91 20.24 -9.20
CA ASN A 120 19.32 19.11 -10.03
C ASN A 120 19.34 17.79 -9.22
N TYR A 121 19.75 17.86 -7.96
CA TYR A 121 19.76 16.69 -7.08
C TYR A 121 18.31 16.27 -6.74
N ALA A 122 17.46 17.22 -6.39
CA ALA A 122 16.04 16.94 -6.11
C ALA A 122 15.34 16.34 -7.33
N LEU A 123 15.57 16.90 -8.52
CA LEU A 123 14.99 16.38 -9.76
C LEU A 123 15.45 14.96 -10.06
N LYS A 124 16.75 14.69 -9.93
CA LYS A 124 17.30 13.34 -10.10
C LYS A 124 16.65 12.34 -9.14
N TYR A 125 16.57 12.69 -7.85
CA TYR A 125 15.96 11.86 -6.82
C TYR A 125 14.48 11.53 -7.16
N ILE A 126 13.71 12.57 -7.55
CA ILE A 126 12.29 12.39 -7.93
C ILE A 126 12.16 11.47 -9.15
N GLN A 127 13.00 11.65 -10.17
CA GLN A 127 12.96 10.82 -11.36
C GLN A 127 13.32 9.36 -11.07
N GLU A 128 14.32 9.11 -10.24
CA GLU A 128 14.69 7.77 -9.78
C GLU A 128 13.56 7.13 -8.97
N ASP A 129 12.93 7.87 -8.06
CA ASP A 129 11.83 7.37 -7.23
C ASP A 129 10.58 7.02 -8.06
N ILE A 130 10.25 7.87 -9.05
CA ILE A 130 9.16 7.59 -10.00
C ILE A 130 9.50 6.37 -10.85
N GLY A 131 10.72 6.25 -11.35
CA GLY A 131 11.18 5.09 -12.12
C GLY A 131 11.00 3.80 -11.34
N ASN A 132 11.51 3.77 -10.11
CA ASN A 132 11.39 2.62 -9.20
C ASN A 132 9.91 2.27 -8.90
N LEU A 133 9.05 3.28 -8.73
CA LEU A 133 7.63 3.05 -8.52
C LEU A 133 6.97 2.42 -9.76
N ILE A 134 7.28 2.92 -10.95
CA ILE A 134 6.74 2.38 -12.21
C ILE A 134 7.18 0.93 -12.41
N GLU A 135 8.46 0.60 -12.17
CA GLU A 135 8.95 -0.77 -12.24
C GLU A 135 8.18 -1.68 -11.29
N LEU A 136 8.01 -1.26 -10.03
CA LEU A 136 7.28 -2.02 -9.02
C LEU A 136 5.82 -2.28 -9.44
N LEU A 137 5.13 -1.26 -9.95
CA LEU A 137 3.74 -1.38 -10.41
C LEU A 137 3.61 -2.29 -11.64
N ASN A 138 4.62 -2.31 -12.51
CA ASN A 138 4.69 -3.24 -13.63
C ASN A 138 4.85 -4.69 -13.14
N ASP A 139 5.72 -4.93 -12.17
CA ASP A 139 5.92 -6.25 -11.56
C ASP A 139 4.61 -6.77 -10.92
N PHE A 140 3.79 -5.86 -10.41
CA PHE A 140 2.48 -6.18 -9.84
C PHE A 140 1.38 -6.40 -10.89
N ASN A 141 1.68 -6.25 -12.18
CA ASN A 141 0.68 -6.24 -13.25
C ASN A 141 -0.47 -5.25 -12.97
N THR A 142 -0.11 -4.05 -12.55
CA THR A 142 -1.07 -2.97 -12.28
C THR A 142 -1.67 -2.48 -13.61
N PRO A 143 -3.00 -2.32 -13.72
CA PRO A 143 -3.62 -1.77 -14.90
C PRO A 143 -3.08 -0.37 -15.23
N SER A 144 -2.76 -0.13 -16.50
CA SER A 144 -2.08 1.11 -16.94
C SER A 144 -2.84 2.39 -16.64
N PHE A 145 -4.16 2.34 -16.54
CA PHE A 145 -4.98 3.51 -16.21
C PHE A 145 -4.76 4.02 -14.77
N VAL A 146 -4.18 3.21 -13.88
CA VAL A 146 -3.87 3.59 -12.48
C VAL A 146 -2.72 4.60 -12.41
N TYR A 147 -1.73 4.48 -13.32
CA TYR A 147 -0.50 5.28 -13.29
C TYR A 147 -0.73 6.81 -13.32
N PRO A 148 -1.60 7.35 -14.21
CA PRO A 148 -1.87 8.78 -14.23
C PRO A 148 -2.36 9.34 -12.90
N TYR A 149 -3.21 8.60 -12.19
CA TYR A 149 -3.71 9.02 -10.88
C TYR A 149 -2.61 9.02 -9.82
N MET A 150 -1.73 8.02 -9.83
CA MET A 150 -0.58 7.94 -8.92
C MET A 150 0.49 9.01 -9.16
N LEU A 151 0.62 9.50 -10.39
CA LEU A 151 1.71 10.39 -10.78
C LEU A 151 1.31 11.86 -10.91
N LYS A 152 0.02 12.16 -11.08
CA LYS A 152 -0.45 13.50 -11.41
C LYS A 152 -1.48 14.07 -10.44
N THR A 153 -2.12 13.24 -9.64
CA THR A 153 -3.23 13.68 -8.78
C THR A 153 -2.72 14.08 -7.41
N THR A 154 -2.78 15.37 -7.07
CA THR A 154 -2.34 15.90 -5.77
C THR A 154 -3.31 15.58 -4.64
N GLU A 155 -4.60 15.54 -4.96
CA GLU A 155 -5.65 15.16 -4.02
C GLU A 155 -5.94 13.67 -4.10
N MET A 156 -6.55 13.13 -3.04
CA MET A 156 -6.91 11.72 -3.00
C MET A 156 -7.97 11.40 -4.05
N TYR A 157 -7.63 10.56 -5.01
CA TYR A 157 -8.57 10.01 -5.98
C TYR A 157 -9.06 8.65 -5.50
N ASN A 158 -10.35 8.52 -5.21
CA ASN A 158 -10.96 7.24 -4.89
C ASN A 158 -11.54 6.63 -6.17
N PHE A 159 -11.14 5.41 -6.48
CA PHE A 159 -11.62 4.69 -7.66
C PHE A 159 -13.12 4.38 -7.57
N SER A 160 -13.80 4.49 -8.69
CA SER A 160 -15.19 4.02 -8.84
C SER A 160 -15.26 2.50 -8.78
N GLN A 161 -16.45 1.94 -8.56
CA GLN A 161 -16.65 0.49 -8.56
C GLN A 161 -16.31 -0.15 -9.92
N GLU A 162 -16.52 0.58 -11.01
CA GLU A 162 -16.17 0.12 -12.36
C GLU A 162 -14.66 0.04 -12.57
N GLU A 163 -13.91 0.99 -12.03
CA GLU A 163 -12.45 0.98 -12.06
C GLU A 163 -11.89 -0.10 -11.12
N ILE A 164 -12.46 -0.25 -9.91
CA ILE A 164 -12.09 -1.30 -8.96
C ILE A 164 -12.28 -2.69 -9.59
N ALA A 165 -13.37 -2.91 -10.33
CA ALA A 165 -13.61 -4.17 -11.04
C ALA A 165 -12.52 -4.50 -12.07
N GLN A 166 -11.85 -3.50 -12.63
CA GLN A 166 -10.72 -3.69 -13.55
C GLN A 166 -9.38 -3.90 -12.80
N ILE A 167 -9.28 -3.45 -11.54
CA ILE A 167 -8.11 -3.65 -10.69
C ILE A 167 -8.17 -5.02 -10.00
N ASN A 168 -9.35 -5.48 -9.61
CA ASN A 168 -9.57 -6.78 -9.02
C ASN A 168 -9.13 -7.89 -9.98
N THR A 169 -8.50 -8.92 -9.45
CA THR A 169 -8.08 -10.11 -10.23
C THR A 169 -8.96 -11.33 -9.96
N VAL A 170 -9.79 -11.27 -8.94
CA VAL A 170 -10.80 -12.28 -8.56
C VAL A 170 -12.14 -11.59 -8.31
N LYS A 171 -13.24 -12.35 -8.33
CA LYS A 171 -14.61 -11.81 -8.22
C LYS A 171 -15.23 -12.02 -6.85
N SER A 172 -14.68 -12.91 -6.05
CA SER A 172 -15.20 -13.24 -4.72
C SER A 172 -14.10 -13.73 -3.79
N LEU A 173 -14.40 -13.77 -2.50
CA LEU A 173 -13.51 -14.33 -1.48
C LEU A 173 -13.24 -15.83 -1.68
N ASP A 174 -14.15 -16.57 -2.26
CA ASP A 174 -13.97 -18.01 -2.52
C ASP A 174 -12.86 -18.28 -3.55
N GLU A 175 -12.47 -17.28 -4.31
CA GLU A 175 -11.37 -17.36 -5.29
C GLU A 175 -10.02 -16.93 -4.73
N MET A 176 -9.97 -16.36 -3.50
CA MET A 176 -8.77 -15.84 -2.82
C MET A 176 -7.80 -16.92 -2.25
#